data_d25cec7e870170e9ad96c506c61a883d
#
_entry.id   d25cec7e870170e9ad96c506c61a883d
#
_cell.length_a   1.000
_cell.length_b   1.000
_cell.length_c   1.000
_cell.angle_alpha   90.00
_cell.angle_beta   90.00
_cell.angle_gamma   90.00
#
_symmetry.space_group_name_H-M   'P 1'
#
loop_
_entity.id
_entity.type
_entity.pdbx_description
1 polymer ?
#
loop_
_entity_poly.entity_id
_entity_poly.type
_entity_poly.pdbx_seq_one_letter_code
_entity_poly.pdbx_strand_id
1 'polypeptide(L)'
;MQFAENPVYDKTNNIYSLAIVKDKLQEDDTLLIESDLIFSERLIPMIVDDPYPNLALVAKYETWMDGTMVRLDDEQNIVNFISKDAFDYNDVDSYYKTVNIYKLSKQFSQQKYVPFLDAYTKAVGNNEYYENVLRIISLLNNHDMKALPIGQEKWYEIDDKQDLDIAEALFADEKDVLRKYYGRYGGFWRFPQMLDFCYLVNPYFPSRRMKDELRANFDTLLTEYPSGMKVNTLIASKCFGVSESYIVPGNGAAELIKVLMEEKLTAKSQKLTAKTGFIRPTFEEYPNRYDKDQQVTFVPQNEDYRYTADDLMAFFGDKDIRQLMVINPDNPSGNFIPKDDVLRLAKWCENKGIRLVVDESFVDFSEDYATNSLLSDEILEAYPHMAVMKSISKSYGVPGLRLGILASADKDLIARIKKEVSIWNLNSFAEFFMQIYNKHEKDYQRACDKFVKERADFYEKLKQIPFFHVMPTQANYFLCEVLPPYKASEIVIYMLKQHNILTRDCSLKPGLDPQKQYMRIAVRDHKDNTRLIEGLKTLK
;
A
#
# COMPACT_ATOMS: atom_id res chain seq x y z
N MET A 1 0.01 -23.72 38.37
CA MET A 1 0.93 -22.78 37.75
C MET A 1 2.01 -22.44 38.75
N GLN A 2 3.29 -22.48 38.35
CA GLN A 2 4.43 -22.12 39.19
C GLN A 2 5.07 -20.86 38.61
N PHE A 3 5.49 -19.95 39.45
CA PHE A 3 6.21 -18.74 39.08
C PHE A 3 7.64 -18.80 39.58
N ALA A 4 8.58 -18.37 38.77
CA ALA A 4 9.96 -18.12 39.16
C ALA A 4 10.26 -16.64 38.90
N GLU A 5 10.71 -15.93 39.89
CA GLU A 5 11.01 -14.51 39.82
C GLU A 5 12.49 -14.28 39.46
N ASN A 6 12.76 -13.39 38.53
CA ASN A 6 14.08 -12.85 38.25
C ASN A 6 14.23 -11.50 38.97
N PRO A 7 14.86 -11.46 40.17
CA PRO A 7 14.93 -10.24 40.97
C PRO A 7 15.89 -9.16 40.39
N VAL A 8 16.61 -9.49 39.33
CA VAL A 8 17.60 -8.62 38.67
C VAL A 8 17.34 -8.50 37.18
N TYR A 9 16.07 -8.60 36.78
CA TYR A 9 15.63 -8.57 35.37
C TYR A 9 16.08 -7.30 34.63
N ASP A 10 16.24 -6.19 35.33
CA ASP A 10 16.71 -4.90 34.82
C ASP A 10 18.21 -4.87 34.47
N LYS A 11 18.97 -5.90 34.88
CA LYS A 11 20.43 -6.03 34.68
C LYS A 11 20.84 -7.28 33.94
N THR A 12 19.87 -8.11 33.58
CA THR A 12 20.08 -9.41 32.93
C THR A 12 19.17 -9.55 31.72
N ASN A 13 19.47 -10.50 30.83
CA ASN A 13 18.65 -10.83 29.70
C ASN A 13 17.94 -12.18 29.90
N ASN A 14 17.20 -12.67 28.90
CA ASN A 14 16.36 -13.85 28.96
C ASN A 14 17.13 -15.15 29.34
N ILE A 15 18.45 -15.23 29.03
CA ILE A 15 19.30 -16.35 29.45
C ILE A 15 19.27 -16.57 30.96
N TYR A 16 19.29 -15.51 31.78
CA TYR A 16 19.28 -15.62 33.23
C TYR A 16 17.92 -16.10 33.75
N SER A 17 16.83 -15.56 33.19
CA SER A 17 15.48 -16.02 33.53
C SER A 17 15.30 -17.50 33.24
N LEU A 18 15.86 -18.00 32.13
CA LEU A 18 15.86 -19.44 31.84
C LEU A 18 16.77 -20.24 32.75
N ALA A 19 17.95 -19.71 33.14
CA ALA A 19 18.86 -20.37 34.07
C ALA A 19 18.26 -20.57 35.48
N ILE A 20 17.39 -19.67 35.93
CA ILE A 20 16.67 -19.80 37.20
C ILE A 20 15.77 -21.05 37.21
N VAL A 21 15.18 -21.38 36.06
CA VAL A 21 14.24 -22.51 35.92
C VAL A 21 14.85 -23.73 35.23
N LYS A 22 16.17 -23.78 35.05
CA LYS A 22 16.87 -24.82 34.29
C LYS A 22 16.60 -26.26 34.77
N ASP A 23 16.32 -26.45 36.08
CA ASP A 23 16.01 -27.77 36.63
C ASP A 23 14.70 -28.31 36.03
N LYS A 24 13.74 -27.43 35.70
CA LYS A 24 12.48 -27.83 35.06
C LYS A 24 12.68 -28.35 33.65
N LEU A 25 13.67 -27.83 32.92
CA LEU A 25 14.03 -28.34 31.58
C LEU A 25 14.56 -29.77 31.61
N GLN A 26 15.00 -30.23 32.77
CA GLN A 26 15.59 -31.57 32.98
C GLN A 26 14.60 -32.60 33.52
N GLU A 27 13.41 -32.18 33.93
CA GLU A 27 12.39 -33.05 34.51
C GLU A 27 11.62 -33.83 33.44
N ASP A 28 11.28 -33.17 32.30
CA ASP A 28 10.49 -33.77 31.22
C ASP A 28 10.78 -33.05 29.88
N ASP A 29 10.18 -33.52 28.76
CA ASP A 29 10.16 -32.81 27.49
C ASP A 29 9.45 -31.47 27.67
N THR A 30 9.99 -30.40 27.10
CA THR A 30 9.60 -29.05 27.42
C THR A 30 9.26 -28.25 26.16
N LEU A 31 8.17 -27.47 26.21
CA LEU A 31 7.95 -26.34 25.30
C LEU A 31 8.42 -25.06 25.98
N LEU A 32 9.40 -24.40 25.36
CA LEU A 32 9.84 -23.06 25.72
C LEU A 32 9.13 -22.07 24.82
N ILE A 33 8.40 -21.11 25.40
CA ILE A 33 7.61 -20.10 24.68
C ILE A 33 7.89 -18.73 25.31
N GLU A 34 8.26 -17.74 24.51
CA GLU A 34 8.38 -16.36 24.98
C GLU A 34 7.01 -15.72 25.20
N SER A 35 6.93 -14.75 26.08
CA SER A 35 5.64 -14.20 26.57
C SER A 35 5.08 -13.04 25.76
N ASP A 36 5.87 -12.49 24.85
CA ASP A 36 5.57 -11.36 23.96
C ASP A 36 5.02 -11.78 22.58
N LEU A 37 4.58 -13.02 22.47
CA LEU A 37 4.08 -13.63 21.25
C LEU A 37 2.55 -13.65 21.20
N ILE A 38 2.01 -13.36 20.03
CA ILE A 38 0.65 -13.73 19.63
C ILE A 38 0.73 -14.65 18.42
N PHE A 39 0.00 -15.76 18.44
CA PHE A 39 0.09 -16.77 17.38
C PHE A 39 -1.18 -17.59 17.19
N SER A 40 -1.29 -18.24 16.03
CA SER A 40 -2.37 -19.17 15.70
C SER A 40 -2.35 -20.38 16.65
N GLU A 41 -3.52 -20.78 17.15
CA GLU A 41 -3.68 -21.97 18.01
C GLU A 41 -3.10 -23.24 17.40
N ARG A 42 -2.97 -23.32 16.07
CA ARG A 42 -2.42 -24.47 15.34
C ARG A 42 -0.92 -24.68 15.57
N LEU A 43 -0.17 -23.65 15.98
CA LEU A 43 1.27 -23.77 16.17
C LEU A 43 1.63 -24.72 17.29
N ILE A 44 0.83 -24.80 18.35
CA ILE A 44 1.11 -25.70 19.48
C ILE A 44 0.93 -27.18 19.10
N PRO A 45 -0.20 -27.65 18.54
CA PRO A 45 -0.29 -29.01 18.03
C PRO A 45 0.80 -29.32 16.98
N MET A 46 1.08 -28.41 16.09
CA MET A 46 2.08 -28.60 15.05
C MET A 46 3.46 -28.97 15.60
N ILE A 47 3.94 -28.30 16.65
CA ILE A 47 5.24 -28.60 17.24
C ILE A 47 5.20 -29.80 18.21
N VAL A 48 4.09 -29.99 18.92
CA VAL A 48 3.94 -31.09 19.87
C VAL A 48 3.86 -32.44 19.17
N ASP A 49 3.06 -32.51 18.10
CA ASP A 49 2.75 -33.76 17.40
C ASP A 49 3.88 -34.20 16.44
N ASP A 50 4.81 -33.31 16.12
CA ASP A 50 5.97 -33.66 15.31
C ASP A 50 6.88 -34.65 16.04
N PRO A 51 7.30 -35.76 15.41
CA PRO A 51 8.06 -36.82 16.07
C PRO A 51 9.51 -36.43 16.41
N TYR A 52 10.04 -35.36 15.84
CA TYR A 52 11.42 -34.96 16.10
C TYR A 52 11.57 -34.39 17.53
N PRO A 53 12.62 -34.83 18.28
CA PRO A 53 12.71 -34.54 19.71
C PRO A 53 13.02 -33.07 20.05
N ASN A 54 13.76 -32.37 19.19
CA ASN A 54 14.14 -30.98 19.45
C ASN A 54 13.82 -30.11 18.20
N LEU A 55 12.92 -29.17 18.33
CA LEU A 55 12.40 -28.35 17.25
C LEU A 55 12.41 -26.87 17.63
N ALA A 56 12.64 -26.01 16.63
CA ALA A 56 12.32 -24.61 16.68
C ALA A 56 11.28 -24.28 15.61
N LEU A 57 10.17 -23.65 15.97
CA LEU A 57 9.28 -23.05 14.96
C LEU A 57 9.99 -21.89 14.29
N VAL A 58 9.92 -21.83 12.96
CA VAL A 58 10.57 -20.79 12.18
C VAL A 58 9.65 -20.22 11.11
N ALA A 59 9.75 -18.92 10.88
CA ALA A 59 9.11 -18.23 9.78
C ALA A 59 10.15 -17.73 8.77
N LYS A 60 9.82 -17.69 7.48
CA LYS A 60 10.68 -17.06 6.48
C LYS A 60 10.86 -15.58 6.87
N TYR A 61 12.10 -15.08 6.78
CA TYR A 61 12.40 -13.70 7.15
C TYR A 61 11.50 -12.68 6.43
N GLU A 62 10.99 -11.74 7.19
CA GLU A 62 10.26 -10.56 6.72
C GLU A 62 10.87 -9.31 7.36
N THR A 63 10.73 -8.15 6.70
CA THR A 63 11.43 -6.90 7.07
C THR A 63 11.08 -6.32 8.44
N TRP A 64 10.00 -6.76 9.07
CA TRP A 64 9.61 -6.35 10.42
C TRP A 64 10.29 -7.17 11.51
N MET A 65 10.83 -8.36 11.17
CA MET A 65 11.42 -9.29 12.12
C MET A 65 12.79 -8.80 12.59
N ASP A 66 12.98 -8.81 13.88
CA ASP A 66 14.25 -8.52 14.58
C ASP A 66 14.69 -9.75 15.41
N GLY A 67 15.88 -9.69 16.02
CA GLY A 67 16.40 -10.75 16.91
C GLY A 67 17.11 -11.88 16.18
N THR A 68 16.97 -13.09 16.69
CA THR A 68 17.76 -14.26 16.25
C THR A 68 17.21 -14.85 14.95
N MET A 69 18.05 -14.91 13.92
CA MET A 69 17.77 -15.60 12.66
C MET A 69 18.46 -16.95 12.62
N VAL A 70 17.97 -17.84 11.75
CA VAL A 70 18.60 -19.16 11.53
C VAL A 70 18.79 -19.41 10.04
N ARG A 71 19.84 -20.19 9.73
CA ARG A 71 20.02 -20.80 8.41
C ARG A 71 19.76 -22.30 8.52
N LEU A 72 19.13 -22.82 7.47
CA LEU A 72 18.74 -24.23 7.38
C LEU A 72 19.52 -24.92 6.27
N ASP A 73 19.78 -26.22 6.45
CA ASP A 73 20.19 -27.09 5.34
C ASP A 73 18.96 -27.67 4.61
N ASP A 74 19.22 -28.50 3.59
CA ASP A 74 18.18 -29.12 2.77
C ASP A 74 17.28 -30.10 3.57
N GLU A 75 17.76 -30.60 4.72
CA GLU A 75 17.04 -31.48 5.63
C GLU A 75 16.31 -30.72 6.75
N GLN A 76 16.31 -29.39 6.70
CA GLN A 76 15.76 -28.47 7.71
C GLN A 76 16.48 -28.51 9.08
N ASN A 77 17.72 -29.01 9.14
CA ASN A 77 18.52 -28.84 10.33
C ASN A 77 18.94 -27.37 10.48
N ILE A 78 18.97 -26.86 11.69
CA ILE A 78 19.48 -25.53 11.98
C ILE A 78 21.01 -25.58 11.99
N VAL A 79 21.62 -25.10 10.93
CA VAL A 79 23.09 -25.13 10.79
C VAL A 79 23.77 -23.93 11.44
N ASN A 80 23.04 -22.83 11.66
CA ASN A 80 23.56 -21.67 12.37
C ASN A 80 22.43 -20.78 12.93
N PHE A 81 22.64 -20.26 14.12
CA PHE A 81 21.89 -19.15 14.69
C PHE A 81 22.66 -17.86 14.43
N ILE A 82 22.08 -16.92 13.72
CA ILE A 82 22.66 -15.65 13.30
C ILE A 82 22.30 -14.59 14.32
N SER A 83 23.27 -14.03 15.03
CA SER A 83 23.02 -12.91 15.92
C SER A 83 22.76 -11.62 15.15
N LYS A 84 22.18 -10.63 15.81
CA LYS A 84 21.90 -9.30 15.25
C LYS A 84 23.14 -8.67 14.59
N ASP A 85 24.30 -8.76 15.24
CA ASP A 85 25.56 -8.19 14.73
C ASP A 85 26.13 -8.94 13.50
N ALA A 86 25.73 -10.21 13.31
CA ALA A 86 26.16 -11.04 12.19
C ALA A 86 25.14 -11.07 11.03
N PHE A 87 24.05 -10.30 11.14
CA PHE A 87 23.00 -10.24 10.13
C PHE A 87 23.50 -9.48 8.88
N ASP A 88 23.43 -10.13 7.71
CA ASP A 88 23.76 -9.52 6.43
C ASP A 88 22.50 -9.31 5.58
N TYR A 89 22.17 -8.05 5.32
CA TYR A 89 21.00 -7.67 4.52
C TYR A 89 21.08 -8.16 3.05
N ASN A 90 22.25 -8.56 2.55
CA ASN A 90 22.39 -9.15 1.21
C ASN A 90 21.95 -10.63 1.18
N ASP A 91 21.90 -11.29 2.33
CA ASP A 91 21.58 -12.71 2.50
C ASP A 91 20.16 -13.00 3.03
N VAL A 92 19.30 -11.98 3.09
CA VAL A 92 17.95 -12.06 3.70
C VAL A 92 17.10 -13.22 3.15
N ASP A 93 17.29 -13.58 1.89
CA ASP A 93 16.58 -14.68 1.24
C ASP A 93 16.96 -16.06 1.82
N SER A 94 18.10 -16.16 2.52
CA SER A 94 18.54 -17.41 3.17
C SER A 94 18.04 -17.56 4.61
N TYR A 95 17.51 -16.49 5.22
CA TYR A 95 17.19 -16.46 6.63
C TYR A 95 15.76 -16.88 6.95
N TYR A 96 15.63 -17.50 8.12
CA TYR A 96 14.38 -17.73 8.83
C TYR A 96 14.49 -17.09 10.22
N LYS A 97 13.42 -16.46 10.69
CA LYS A 97 13.30 -15.98 12.08
C LYS A 97 12.77 -17.11 12.96
N THR A 98 13.35 -17.30 14.13
CA THR A 98 12.75 -18.14 15.16
C THR A 98 11.44 -17.50 15.62
N VAL A 99 10.39 -18.31 15.76
CA VAL A 99 9.09 -17.86 16.30
C VAL A 99 9.14 -17.77 17.83
N ASN A 100 10.32 -18.06 18.41
CA ASN A 100 10.58 -18.11 19.84
C ASN A 100 9.68 -19.15 20.57
N ILE A 101 9.35 -20.24 19.86
CA ILE A 101 8.68 -21.44 20.37
C ILE A 101 9.56 -22.63 20.03
N TYR A 102 10.05 -23.33 21.09
CA TYR A 102 10.98 -24.42 20.96
C TYR A 102 10.46 -25.65 21.68
N LYS A 103 10.67 -26.85 21.11
CA LYS A 103 10.50 -28.14 21.74
C LYS A 103 11.88 -28.69 22.09
N LEU A 104 12.11 -28.97 23.35
CA LEU A 104 13.37 -29.49 23.87
C LEU A 104 13.08 -30.78 24.59
N SER A 105 13.72 -31.89 24.16
CA SER A 105 13.60 -33.14 24.86
C SER A 105 14.35 -33.11 26.20
N LYS A 106 13.84 -33.86 27.19
CA LYS A 106 14.52 -34.06 28.47
C LYS A 106 15.97 -34.47 28.27
N GLN A 107 16.22 -35.43 27.38
CA GLN A 107 17.58 -35.93 27.10
C GLN A 107 18.50 -34.82 26.59
N PHE A 108 18.04 -34.01 25.64
CA PHE A 108 18.83 -32.90 25.12
C PHE A 108 19.10 -31.86 26.21
N SER A 109 18.10 -31.52 27.01
CA SER A 109 18.24 -30.57 28.11
C SER A 109 19.27 -31.05 29.14
N GLN A 110 19.21 -32.33 29.56
CA GLN A 110 20.14 -32.89 30.54
C GLN A 110 21.57 -33.07 30.03
N GLN A 111 21.72 -33.52 28.77
CA GLN A 111 23.03 -33.90 28.26
C GLN A 111 23.78 -32.74 27.56
N LYS A 112 23.05 -31.76 27.04
CA LYS A 112 23.64 -30.69 26.27
C LYS A 112 23.22 -29.30 26.75
N TYR A 113 21.93 -28.96 26.65
CA TYR A 113 21.50 -27.57 26.79
C TYR A 113 21.85 -26.99 28.17
N VAL A 114 21.46 -27.64 29.28
CA VAL A 114 21.71 -27.11 30.63
C VAL A 114 23.19 -27.07 30.98
N PRO A 115 24.02 -28.10 30.69
CA PRO A 115 25.46 -28.00 30.87
C PRO A 115 26.11 -26.84 30.13
N PHE A 116 25.71 -26.58 28.85
CA PHE A 116 26.19 -25.44 28.09
C PHE A 116 25.67 -24.11 28.63
N LEU A 117 24.41 -24.03 29.06
CA LEU A 117 23.82 -22.85 29.71
C LEU A 117 24.62 -22.45 30.96
N ASP A 118 24.92 -23.44 31.83
CA ASP A 118 25.72 -23.23 33.05
C ASP A 118 27.16 -22.79 32.75
N ALA A 119 27.77 -23.34 31.72
CA ALA A 119 29.11 -22.93 31.32
C ALA A 119 29.11 -21.51 30.71
N TYR A 120 28.13 -21.22 29.87
CA TYR A 120 28.00 -19.95 29.17
C TYR A 120 27.74 -18.79 30.16
N THR A 121 26.78 -18.94 31.06
CA THR A 121 26.45 -17.90 32.04
C THR A 121 27.62 -17.61 32.99
N LYS A 122 28.45 -18.61 33.32
CA LYS A 122 29.66 -18.42 34.13
C LYS A 122 30.81 -17.76 33.35
N ALA A 123 30.94 -18.04 32.06
CA ALA A 123 32.05 -17.56 31.23
C ALA A 123 31.80 -16.18 30.62
N VAL A 124 30.58 -15.92 30.18
CA VAL A 124 30.19 -14.72 29.41
C VAL A 124 29.33 -13.77 30.26
N GLY A 125 28.47 -14.29 31.12
CA GLY A 125 27.60 -13.53 32.02
C GLY A 125 26.11 -13.76 31.75
N ASN A 126 25.28 -12.96 32.42
CA ASN A 126 23.84 -13.15 32.47
C ASN A 126 23.05 -12.15 31.59
N ASN A 127 23.77 -11.28 30.89
CA ASN A 127 23.12 -10.25 30.01
C ASN A 127 23.22 -10.66 28.53
N GLU A 128 22.79 -11.89 28.24
CA GLU A 128 22.85 -12.52 26.92
C GLU A 128 21.53 -13.19 26.58
N TYR A 129 21.33 -13.52 25.29
CA TYR A 129 20.19 -14.31 24.83
C TYR A 129 20.44 -15.80 25.00
N TYR A 130 19.43 -16.57 25.42
CA TYR A 130 19.55 -18.03 25.61
C TYR A 130 19.80 -18.77 24.28
N GLU A 131 19.45 -18.20 23.15
CA GLU A 131 19.75 -18.72 21.81
C GLU A 131 21.25 -18.76 21.52
N ASN A 132 22.07 -17.97 22.20
CA ASN A 132 23.51 -18.06 22.08
C ASN A 132 24.03 -19.44 22.55
N VAL A 133 23.35 -20.08 23.47
CA VAL A 133 23.65 -21.46 23.89
C VAL A 133 23.30 -22.44 22.77
N LEU A 134 22.13 -22.29 22.14
CA LEU A 134 21.72 -23.11 20.99
C LEU A 134 22.67 -22.91 19.81
N ARG A 135 23.16 -21.69 19.59
CA ARG A 135 24.17 -21.37 18.56
C ARG A 135 25.44 -22.17 18.75
N ILE A 136 25.98 -22.22 19.98
CA ILE A 136 27.20 -23.01 20.26
C ILE A 136 26.95 -24.49 20.01
N ILE A 137 25.82 -25.03 20.46
CA ILE A 137 25.45 -26.41 20.27
C ILE A 137 25.33 -26.76 18.80
N SER A 138 24.67 -25.91 17.99
CA SER A 138 24.52 -26.11 16.54
C SER A 138 25.83 -26.09 15.76
N LEU A 139 26.81 -25.28 16.20
CA LEU A 139 28.16 -25.29 15.63
C LEU A 139 28.96 -26.56 15.93
N LEU A 140 28.64 -27.24 17.03
CA LEU A 140 29.28 -28.51 17.39
C LEU A 140 28.59 -29.71 16.73
N ASN A 141 27.27 -29.67 16.61
CA ASN A 141 26.47 -30.68 15.93
C ASN A 141 25.15 -30.11 15.44
N ASN A 142 25.00 -29.88 14.14
CA ASN A 142 23.82 -29.30 13.50
C ASN A 142 22.60 -30.25 13.43
N HIS A 143 22.75 -31.54 13.80
CA HIS A 143 21.63 -32.48 13.79
C HIS A 143 20.87 -32.53 15.13
N ASP A 144 21.25 -31.73 16.12
CA ASP A 144 20.61 -31.75 17.44
C ASP A 144 19.25 -31.02 17.43
N MET A 145 19.03 -30.10 16.53
CA MET A 145 17.79 -29.31 16.44
C MET A 145 17.36 -29.10 14.99
N LYS A 146 16.09 -29.35 14.69
CA LYS A 146 15.47 -29.06 13.40
C LYS A 146 14.60 -27.81 13.49
N ALA A 147 14.50 -27.14 12.36
CA ALA A 147 13.49 -26.12 12.14
C ALA A 147 12.18 -26.77 11.69
N LEU A 148 11.06 -26.24 12.18
CA LEU A 148 9.73 -26.56 11.71
C LEU A 148 9.09 -25.28 11.14
N PRO A 149 9.09 -25.11 9.80
CA PRO A 149 8.53 -23.90 9.18
C PRO A 149 7.02 -23.80 9.39
N ILE A 150 6.55 -22.67 9.88
CA ILE A 150 5.12 -22.44 10.19
C ILE A 150 4.24 -22.21 8.94
N GLY A 151 4.85 -22.06 7.76
CA GLY A 151 4.12 -21.84 6.50
C GLY A 151 3.33 -20.54 6.49
N GLN A 152 2.01 -20.65 6.37
CA GLN A 152 1.09 -19.51 6.33
C GLN A 152 0.40 -19.23 7.68
N GLU A 153 0.77 -19.93 8.75
CA GLU A 153 0.20 -19.70 10.06
C GLU A 153 0.59 -18.32 10.59
N LYS A 154 -0.37 -17.67 11.24
CA LYS A 154 -0.18 -16.31 11.74
C LYS A 154 0.56 -16.32 13.07
N TRP A 155 1.51 -15.44 13.19
CA TRP A 155 2.18 -15.11 14.43
C TRP A 155 2.72 -13.68 14.38
N TYR A 156 3.02 -13.11 15.52
CA TYR A 156 3.67 -11.81 15.64
C TYR A 156 4.36 -11.67 17.00
N GLU A 157 5.53 -11.03 17.04
CA GLU A 157 6.27 -10.65 18.24
C GLU A 157 5.97 -9.18 18.54
N ILE A 158 5.70 -8.85 19.80
CA ILE A 158 5.18 -7.54 20.22
C ILE A 158 6.22 -6.89 21.14
N ASP A 159 7.13 -6.12 20.56
CA ASP A 159 8.17 -5.39 21.29
C ASP A 159 7.74 -3.96 21.63
N ASP A 160 6.89 -3.36 20.80
CA ASP A 160 6.44 -1.99 20.97
C ASP A 160 4.97 -1.76 20.59
N LYS A 161 4.54 -0.47 20.64
CA LYS A 161 3.16 -0.09 20.28
C LYS A 161 2.85 -0.25 18.79
N GLN A 162 3.85 -0.17 17.93
CA GLN A 162 3.66 -0.37 16.49
C GLN A 162 3.42 -1.84 16.20
N ASP A 163 4.13 -2.73 16.88
CA ASP A 163 3.96 -4.18 16.78
C ASP A 163 2.58 -4.59 17.29
N LEU A 164 2.17 -4.03 18.42
CA LEU A 164 0.81 -4.24 18.95
C LEU A 164 -0.26 -3.83 17.94
N ASP A 165 -0.13 -2.67 17.28
CA ASP A 165 -1.08 -2.19 16.26
C ASP A 165 -1.16 -3.13 15.04
N ILE A 166 -0.03 -3.72 14.63
CA ILE A 166 0.00 -4.71 13.54
C ILE A 166 -0.61 -6.04 14.00
N ALA A 167 -0.22 -6.53 15.16
CA ALA A 167 -0.75 -7.74 15.76
C ALA A 167 -2.28 -7.66 15.94
N GLU A 168 -2.78 -6.55 16.45
CA GLU A 168 -4.21 -6.27 16.55
C GLU A 168 -4.94 -6.28 15.20
N ALA A 169 -4.30 -5.90 14.09
CA ALA A 169 -4.89 -5.99 12.77
C ALA A 169 -4.88 -7.43 12.24
N LEU A 170 -3.78 -8.18 12.43
CA LEU A 170 -3.63 -9.57 12.00
C LEU A 170 -4.63 -10.51 12.69
N PHE A 171 -4.87 -10.28 13.99
CA PHE A 171 -5.72 -11.13 14.85
C PHE A 171 -7.09 -10.51 15.14
N ALA A 172 -7.46 -9.43 14.41
CA ALA A 172 -8.76 -8.79 14.56
C ALA A 172 -9.91 -9.75 14.29
N ASP A 173 -10.99 -9.61 15.06
CA ASP A 173 -12.25 -10.27 14.78
C ASP A 173 -12.95 -9.69 13.52
N GLU A 174 -14.04 -10.33 13.08
CA GLU A 174 -14.74 -9.92 11.86
C GLU A 174 -15.37 -8.52 11.93
N LYS A 175 -15.68 -8.05 13.14
CA LYS A 175 -16.31 -6.75 13.32
C LYS A 175 -15.32 -5.61 13.14
N ASP A 176 -14.06 -5.84 13.51
CA ASP A 176 -13.03 -4.80 13.56
C ASP A 176 -11.99 -4.88 12.43
N VAL A 177 -11.84 -6.05 11.79
CA VAL A 177 -10.76 -6.29 10.82
C VAL A 177 -10.73 -5.25 9.70
N LEU A 178 -11.88 -4.94 9.08
CA LEU A 178 -11.92 -3.97 7.98
C LEU A 178 -11.61 -2.55 8.48
N ARG A 179 -12.07 -2.17 9.66
CA ARG A 179 -11.77 -0.88 10.27
C ARG A 179 -10.26 -0.73 10.51
N LYS A 180 -9.61 -1.76 11.02
CA LYS A 180 -8.16 -1.75 11.30
C LYS A 180 -7.33 -1.67 10.01
N TYR A 181 -7.66 -2.44 8.97
CA TYR A 181 -6.93 -2.37 7.71
C TYR A 181 -7.21 -1.06 6.94
N TYR A 182 -8.47 -0.67 6.78
CA TYR A 182 -8.81 0.54 6.02
C TYR A 182 -8.35 1.83 6.69
N GLY A 183 -8.33 1.88 8.02
CA GLY A 183 -7.85 3.02 8.79
C GLY A 183 -6.37 3.34 8.60
N ARG A 184 -5.59 2.40 8.04
CA ARG A 184 -4.15 2.62 7.76
C ARG A 184 -3.88 3.48 6.53
N TYR A 185 -4.81 3.57 5.58
CA TYR A 185 -4.66 4.31 4.32
C TYR A 185 -3.39 3.96 3.53
N GLY A 186 -2.72 2.83 3.81
CA GLY A 186 -1.48 2.37 3.20
C GLY A 186 -0.58 1.63 4.18
N GLY A 187 0.71 1.52 3.86
CA GLY A 187 1.68 0.79 4.69
C GLY A 187 1.47 -0.72 4.69
N PHE A 188 0.78 -1.26 3.68
CA PHE A 188 0.47 -2.69 3.59
C PHE A 188 1.70 -3.56 3.29
N TRP A 189 2.83 -2.96 2.99
CA TRP A 189 4.11 -3.66 2.96
C TRP A 189 4.53 -4.26 4.32
N ARG A 190 3.88 -3.84 5.43
CA ARG A 190 4.00 -4.48 6.75
C ARG A 190 3.20 -5.78 6.88
N PHE A 191 2.42 -6.13 5.87
CA PHE A 191 1.67 -7.38 5.75
C PHE A 191 2.10 -8.10 4.46
N PRO A 192 3.36 -8.59 4.38
CA PRO A 192 3.98 -9.01 3.12
C PRO A 192 3.27 -10.20 2.47
N GLN A 193 2.54 -11.00 3.23
CA GLN A 193 1.75 -12.12 2.70
C GLN A 193 0.39 -11.67 2.14
N MET A 194 -0.06 -10.44 2.48
CA MET A 194 -1.35 -9.92 2.03
C MET A 194 -1.24 -9.32 0.63
N LEU A 195 -2.14 -9.73 -0.25
CA LEU A 195 -2.26 -9.17 -1.59
C LEU A 195 -3.24 -8.01 -1.58
N ASP A 196 -2.74 -6.80 -1.83
CA ASP A 196 -3.52 -5.57 -1.80
C ASP A 196 -4.19 -5.26 -3.14
N PHE A 197 -5.53 -5.29 -3.18
CA PHE A 197 -6.38 -4.83 -4.28
C PHE A 197 -7.13 -3.51 -3.96
N CYS A 198 -6.76 -2.81 -2.87
CA CYS A 198 -7.35 -1.52 -2.51
C CYS A 198 -6.65 -0.36 -3.20
N TYR A 199 -5.32 -0.42 -3.35
CA TYR A 199 -4.50 0.66 -3.87
C TYR A 199 -4.09 0.43 -5.32
N LEU A 200 -4.13 1.49 -6.07
CA LEU A 200 -4.36 1.54 -7.51
C LEU A 200 -3.08 1.98 -8.20
N VAL A 201 -2.18 1.06 -8.52
CA VAL A 201 -0.90 1.36 -9.18
C VAL A 201 -0.65 0.43 -10.36
N ASN A 202 0.12 0.90 -11.35
CA ASN A 202 0.55 0.09 -12.48
C ASN A 202 1.55 -0.99 -12.00
N PRO A 203 1.24 -2.29 -12.15
CA PRO A 203 2.13 -3.35 -11.70
C PRO A 203 3.31 -3.61 -12.65
N TYR A 204 3.29 -3.05 -13.87
CA TYR A 204 4.26 -3.30 -14.93
C TYR A 204 5.35 -2.23 -15.05
N PHE A 205 5.22 -1.13 -14.32
CA PHE A 205 6.21 -0.06 -14.25
C PHE A 205 6.43 0.35 -12.79
N PRO A 206 7.63 0.79 -12.35
CA PRO A 206 8.86 0.99 -13.13
C PRO A 206 9.52 -0.32 -13.60
N SER A 207 10.20 -0.24 -14.75
CA SER A 207 10.98 -1.37 -15.28
C SER A 207 12.14 -1.75 -14.33
N ARG A 208 12.65 -3.00 -14.44
CA ARG A 208 13.81 -3.44 -13.66
C ARG A 208 15.00 -2.48 -13.85
N ARG A 209 15.30 -2.11 -15.09
CA ARG A 209 16.38 -1.17 -15.42
C ARG A 209 16.27 0.17 -14.69
N MET A 210 15.06 0.74 -14.62
CA MET A 210 14.83 1.99 -13.89
C MET A 210 15.02 1.82 -12.39
N LYS A 211 14.55 0.70 -11.82
CA LYS A 211 14.77 0.36 -10.40
C LYS A 211 16.26 0.20 -10.08
N ASP A 212 17.02 -0.41 -10.99
CA ASP A 212 18.46 -0.59 -10.81
C ASP A 212 19.20 0.76 -10.89
N GLU A 213 18.78 1.68 -11.78
CA GLU A 213 19.31 3.05 -11.83
C GLU A 213 19.00 3.85 -10.54
N LEU A 214 17.81 3.69 -9.95
CA LEU A 214 17.46 4.28 -8.65
C LEU A 214 18.32 3.70 -7.52
N ARG A 215 18.51 2.38 -7.48
CA ARG A 215 19.36 1.72 -6.48
C ARG A 215 20.81 2.15 -6.55
N ALA A 216 21.36 2.30 -7.76
CA ALA A 216 22.73 2.76 -7.96
C ALA A 216 23.01 4.18 -7.42
N ASN A 217 21.96 4.98 -7.25
CA ASN A 217 22.05 6.36 -6.72
C ASN A 217 21.44 6.50 -5.32
N PHE A 218 21.07 5.38 -4.67
CA PHE A 218 20.31 5.38 -3.42
C PHE A 218 20.97 6.21 -2.32
N ASP A 219 22.26 5.99 -2.06
CA ASP A 219 22.99 6.64 -0.98
C ASP A 219 23.04 8.18 -1.19
N THR A 220 23.34 8.63 -2.40
CA THR A 220 23.34 10.05 -2.75
C THR A 220 21.93 10.66 -2.59
N LEU A 221 20.91 9.99 -3.11
CA LEU A 221 19.52 10.48 -3.03
C LEU A 221 18.98 10.50 -1.60
N LEU A 222 19.50 9.66 -0.72
CA LEU A 222 19.12 9.61 0.68
C LEU A 222 19.78 10.73 1.50
N THR A 223 21.02 11.08 1.20
CA THR A 223 21.86 11.94 2.05
C THR A 223 21.91 13.40 1.59
N GLU A 224 21.52 13.69 0.34
CA GLU A 224 21.58 15.04 -0.23
C GLU A 224 20.20 15.70 -0.31
N TYR A 225 20.18 17.03 -0.11
CA TYR A 225 18.95 17.81 -0.28
C TYR A 225 18.50 17.82 -1.73
N PRO A 226 17.18 17.73 -1.99
CA PRO A 226 16.65 17.96 -3.33
C PRO A 226 16.78 19.43 -3.76
N SER A 227 16.64 19.67 -5.05
CA SER A 227 16.60 21.02 -5.60
C SER A 227 15.33 21.79 -5.19
N GLY A 228 15.38 23.11 -5.30
CA GLY A 228 14.21 23.97 -5.06
C GLY A 228 13.23 23.99 -6.25
N MET A 229 12.08 24.66 -6.05
CA MET A 229 10.96 24.73 -7.00
C MET A 229 11.38 25.10 -8.42
N LYS A 230 12.32 26.04 -8.61
CA LYS A 230 12.76 26.47 -9.93
C LYS A 230 13.34 25.31 -10.75
N VAL A 231 14.23 24.54 -10.15
CA VAL A 231 14.88 23.38 -10.83
C VAL A 231 13.87 22.25 -11.02
N ASN A 232 13.07 21.95 -10.01
CA ASN A 232 12.05 20.91 -10.10
C ASN A 232 10.98 21.24 -11.16
N THR A 233 10.60 22.51 -11.34
CA THR A 233 9.71 22.93 -12.42
C THR A 233 10.34 22.72 -13.80
N LEU A 234 11.63 23.03 -13.96
CA LEU A 234 12.35 22.80 -15.21
C LEU A 234 12.40 21.29 -15.57
N ILE A 235 12.69 20.46 -14.58
CA ILE A 235 12.73 19.00 -14.76
C ILE A 235 11.33 18.47 -15.08
N ALA A 236 10.30 18.91 -14.38
CA ALA A 236 8.91 18.54 -14.63
C ALA A 236 8.44 18.97 -16.02
N SER A 237 8.76 20.19 -16.45
CA SER A 237 8.50 20.70 -17.79
C SER A 237 9.05 19.77 -18.87
N LYS A 238 10.31 19.38 -18.76
CA LYS A 238 10.95 18.42 -19.64
C LYS A 238 10.30 17.03 -19.58
N CYS A 239 9.96 16.56 -18.37
CA CYS A 239 9.43 15.23 -18.15
C CYS A 239 8.03 15.05 -18.75
N PHE A 240 7.17 16.07 -18.62
CA PHE A 240 5.77 16.00 -18.99
C PHE A 240 5.42 16.78 -20.27
N GLY A 241 6.39 17.44 -20.90
CA GLY A 241 6.17 18.16 -22.16
C GLY A 241 5.31 19.43 -22.04
N VAL A 242 5.32 20.08 -20.87
CA VAL A 242 4.52 21.29 -20.57
C VAL A 242 5.46 22.41 -20.16
N SER A 243 5.21 23.62 -20.64
CA SER A 243 6.01 24.83 -20.36
C SER A 243 6.19 25.07 -18.85
N GLU A 244 7.39 25.51 -18.42
CA GLU A 244 7.70 25.82 -17.01
C GLU A 244 6.73 26.84 -16.39
N SER A 245 6.19 27.75 -17.20
CA SER A 245 5.22 28.74 -16.75
C SER A 245 3.83 28.16 -16.49
N TYR A 246 3.55 26.92 -16.93
CA TYR A 246 2.25 26.28 -16.85
C TYR A 246 2.21 25.08 -15.88
N ILE A 247 3.33 24.66 -15.32
CA ILE A 247 3.40 23.45 -14.49
C ILE A 247 3.93 23.72 -13.08
N VAL A 248 3.37 23.00 -12.10
CA VAL A 248 3.85 22.90 -10.70
C VAL A 248 3.97 21.44 -10.29
N PRO A 249 5.16 20.93 -9.99
CA PRO A 249 5.32 19.65 -9.34
C PRO A 249 5.09 19.77 -7.83
N GLY A 250 4.44 18.76 -7.23
CA GLY A 250 4.11 18.72 -5.81
C GLY A 250 4.38 17.36 -5.15
N ASN A 251 4.36 17.36 -3.81
CA ASN A 251 4.51 16.17 -2.98
C ASN A 251 3.24 15.28 -3.04
N GLY A 252 3.07 14.62 -4.18
CA GLY A 252 1.85 13.95 -4.59
C GLY A 252 0.74 14.93 -4.97
N ALA A 253 -0.28 14.43 -5.66
CA ALA A 253 -1.46 15.23 -5.98
C ALA A 253 -2.15 15.78 -4.72
N ALA A 254 -2.04 15.11 -3.57
CA ALA A 254 -2.69 15.54 -2.33
C ALA A 254 -2.23 16.92 -1.83
N GLU A 255 -0.94 17.26 -1.96
CA GLU A 255 -0.44 18.61 -1.66
C GLU A 255 -1.06 19.64 -2.59
N LEU A 256 -1.04 19.35 -3.89
CA LEU A 256 -1.57 20.26 -4.92
C LEU A 256 -3.10 20.40 -4.82
N ILE A 257 -3.83 19.32 -4.50
CA ILE A 257 -5.27 19.37 -4.20
C ILE A 257 -5.52 20.29 -3.01
N LYS A 258 -4.77 20.15 -1.93
CA LYS A 258 -4.91 21.00 -0.76
C LYS A 258 -4.73 22.48 -1.15
N VAL A 259 -3.62 22.81 -1.77
CA VAL A 259 -3.30 24.20 -2.14
C VAL A 259 -4.33 24.76 -3.14
N LEU A 260 -4.71 23.98 -4.17
CA LEU A 260 -5.69 24.41 -5.17
C LEU A 260 -7.09 24.63 -4.56
N MET A 261 -7.54 23.75 -3.66
CA MET A 261 -8.87 23.84 -3.06
C MET A 261 -8.95 24.87 -1.92
N GLU A 262 -7.84 25.09 -1.20
CA GLU A 262 -7.72 26.12 -0.17
C GLU A 262 -7.38 27.51 -0.76
N GLU A 263 -7.05 27.58 -2.07
CA GLU A 263 -6.88 28.84 -2.76
C GLU A 263 -8.20 29.62 -2.62
N LYS A 264 -8.21 30.51 -1.63
CA LYS A 264 -9.31 31.45 -1.48
C LYS A 264 -9.38 32.18 -2.81
N LEU A 265 -10.46 31.98 -3.54
CA LEU A 265 -10.77 32.75 -4.75
C LEU A 265 -10.79 34.24 -4.37
N THR A 266 -9.58 34.80 -4.20
CA THR A 266 -9.37 36.21 -3.87
C THR A 266 -9.52 37.08 -5.12
N ALA A 267 -10.70 37.10 -5.65
CA ALA A 267 -11.17 38.36 -6.25
C ALA A 267 -11.51 39.27 -5.08
N LYS A 268 -10.97 40.46 -5.06
CA LYS A 268 -11.02 41.49 -4.01
C LYS A 268 -12.41 41.83 -3.42
N SER A 269 -13.48 41.14 -3.78
CA SER A 269 -14.86 41.53 -3.44
C SER A 269 -15.91 40.40 -3.34
N GLN A 270 -15.60 39.12 -3.55
CA GLN A 270 -16.63 38.06 -3.49
C GLN A 270 -16.16 36.84 -2.66
N LYS A 271 -15.78 37.09 -1.43
CA LYS A 271 -15.53 36.08 -0.41
C LYS A 271 -16.83 35.44 0.05
N LEU A 272 -16.82 34.14 0.28
CA LEU A 272 -17.67 33.36 1.20
C LEU A 272 -18.84 32.56 0.61
N THR A 273 -19.26 32.71 -0.63
CA THR A 273 -20.41 31.95 -1.17
C THR A 273 -20.14 31.19 -2.47
N ALA A 274 -18.91 31.19 -2.96
CA ALA A 274 -18.59 30.50 -4.22
C ALA A 274 -18.66 28.98 -4.04
N LYS A 275 -19.60 28.33 -4.75
CA LYS A 275 -19.79 26.89 -4.69
C LYS A 275 -18.93 26.18 -5.73
N THR A 276 -18.57 24.94 -5.40
CA THR A 276 -17.86 24.02 -6.29
C THR A 276 -18.76 22.86 -6.69
N GLY A 277 -18.80 22.57 -8.00
CA GLY A 277 -19.50 21.43 -8.56
C GLY A 277 -18.68 20.15 -8.41
N PHE A 278 -19.31 19.08 -7.95
CA PHE A 278 -18.73 17.74 -7.82
C PHE A 278 -19.64 16.69 -8.46
N ILE A 279 -19.05 15.65 -8.98
CA ILE A 279 -19.74 14.42 -9.37
C ILE A 279 -19.58 13.42 -8.23
N ARG A 280 -20.64 12.67 -7.85
CA ARG A 280 -20.55 11.58 -6.88
C ARG A 280 -21.18 10.30 -7.45
N PRO A 281 -20.62 9.13 -7.08
CA PRO A 281 -19.49 8.89 -6.15
C PRO A 281 -18.17 9.45 -6.70
N THR A 282 -17.25 9.87 -5.81
CA THR A 282 -15.97 10.48 -6.23
C THR A 282 -14.81 10.16 -5.27
N PHE A 283 -13.62 10.66 -5.56
CA PHE A 283 -12.49 10.69 -4.64
C PHE A 283 -12.71 11.78 -3.59
N GLU A 284 -12.96 11.40 -2.35
CA GLU A 284 -13.43 12.30 -1.28
C GLU A 284 -12.42 13.38 -0.88
N GLU A 285 -11.14 13.28 -1.26
CA GLU A 285 -10.15 14.32 -0.94
C GLU A 285 -10.53 15.69 -1.48
N TYR A 286 -11.22 15.75 -2.63
CA TYR A 286 -11.71 17.00 -3.19
C TYR A 286 -12.89 17.60 -2.41
N PRO A 287 -14.04 16.91 -2.26
CA PRO A 287 -15.17 17.48 -1.55
C PRO A 287 -14.92 17.68 -0.05
N ASN A 288 -14.03 16.89 0.58
CA ASN A 288 -13.67 17.06 1.99
C ASN A 288 -12.93 18.40 2.29
N ARG A 289 -12.49 19.12 1.27
CA ARG A 289 -11.87 20.45 1.41
C ARG A 289 -12.90 21.59 1.47
N TYR A 290 -14.19 21.29 1.33
CA TYR A 290 -15.28 22.26 1.32
C TYR A 290 -16.35 21.90 2.32
N ASP A 291 -16.96 22.92 2.93
CA ASP A 291 -18.18 22.72 3.72
C ASP A 291 -19.33 22.26 2.82
N LYS A 292 -20.31 21.52 3.39
CA LYS A 292 -21.39 20.92 2.61
C LYS A 292 -22.25 21.95 1.85
N ASP A 293 -22.43 23.13 2.41
CA ASP A 293 -23.17 24.24 1.80
C ASP A 293 -22.44 24.89 0.60
N GLN A 294 -21.14 24.67 0.50
CA GLN A 294 -20.30 25.09 -0.62
C GLN A 294 -20.24 24.07 -1.77
N GLN A 295 -20.86 22.90 -1.61
CA GLN A 295 -20.85 21.84 -2.60
C GLN A 295 -22.15 21.82 -3.39
N VAL A 296 -22.05 21.73 -4.72
CA VAL A 296 -23.16 21.39 -5.61
C VAL A 296 -22.85 20.04 -6.25
N THR A 297 -23.67 19.04 -5.98
CA THR A 297 -23.34 17.66 -6.32
C THR A 297 -24.26 17.10 -7.39
N PHE A 298 -23.68 16.60 -8.47
CA PHE A 298 -24.32 15.76 -9.48
C PHE A 298 -24.14 14.27 -9.10
N VAL A 299 -25.24 13.51 -9.14
CA VAL A 299 -25.20 12.05 -8.94
C VAL A 299 -25.86 11.39 -10.14
N PRO A 300 -25.13 10.61 -10.95
CA PRO A 300 -25.73 9.85 -12.05
C PRO A 300 -26.80 8.89 -11.53
N GLN A 301 -27.94 8.82 -12.24
CA GLN A 301 -29.12 8.04 -11.81
C GLN A 301 -29.27 6.71 -12.59
N ASN A 302 -28.19 6.19 -13.18
CA ASN A 302 -28.18 4.91 -13.88
C ASN A 302 -27.34 3.86 -13.13
N GLU A 303 -27.52 2.60 -13.48
CA GLU A 303 -26.93 1.47 -12.76
C GLU A 303 -25.38 1.48 -12.77
N ASP A 304 -24.76 1.99 -13.85
CA ASP A 304 -23.32 2.02 -14.02
C ASP A 304 -22.67 3.34 -13.59
N TYR A 305 -23.42 4.28 -13.04
CA TYR A 305 -22.95 5.65 -12.69
C TYR A 305 -22.29 6.35 -13.87
N ARG A 306 -22.84 6.16 -15.10
CA ARG A 306 -22.37 6.79 -16.33
C ARG A 306 -22.87 8.20 -16.48
N TYR A 307 -22.03 9.06 -17.01
CA TYR A 307 -22.37 10.43 -17.36
C TYR A 307 -21.49 10.94 -18.48
N THR A 308 -21.97 11.94 -19.19
CA THR A 308 -21.33 12.60 -20.32
C THR A 308 -21.05 14.07 -19.99
N ALA A 309 -20.34 14.77 -20.87
CA ALA A 309 -20.17 16.22 -20.77
C ALA A 309 -21.53 16.94 -20.86
N ASP A 310 -22.47 16.44 -21.68
CA ASP A 310 -23.80 17.03 -21.83
C ASP A 310 -24.63 16.94 -20.56
N ASP A 311 -24.57 15.82 -19.85
CA ASP A 311 -25.23 15.66 -18.55
C ASP A 311 -24.71 16.68 -17.54
N LEU A 312 -23.40 16.91 -17.52
CA LEU A 312 -22.78 17.89 -16.62
C LEU A 312 -23.18 19.32 -17.01
N MET A 313 -23.14 19.66 -18.29
CA MET A 313 -23.55 20.99 -18.77
C MET A 313 -25.03 21.25 -18.49
N ALA A 314 -25.90 20.28 -18.68
CA ALA A 314 -27.32 20.37 -18.35
C ALA A 314 -27.56 20.59 -16.88
N PHE A 315 -26.92 19.79 -16.01
CA PHE A 315 -27.13 19.88 -14.56
C PHE A 315 -26.56 21.16 -13.95
N PHE A 316 -25.33 21.54 -14.34
CA PHE A 316 -24.67 22.74 -13.79
C PHE A 316 -25.05 24.03 -14.49
N GLY A 317 -25.88 23.98 -15.54
CA GLY A 317 -26.22 25.13 -16.38
C GLY A 317 -26.91 26.27 -15.67
N ASP A 318 -27.71 25.99 -14.68
CA ASP A 318 -28.47 26.94 -13.85
C ASP A 318 -27.90 27.08 -12.41
N LYS A 319 -26.79 26.42 -12.11
CA LYS A 319 -26.18 26.45 -10.77
C LYS A 319 -25.12 27.55 -10.66
N ASP A 320 -25.14 28.28 -9.56
CA ASP A 320 -24.10 29.26 -9.24
C ASP A 320 -22.89 28.57 -8.66
N ILE A 321 -22.01 28.06 -9.55
CA ILE A 321 -20.71 27.47 -9.22
C ILE A 321 -19.59 28.28 -9.85
N ARG A 322 -18.43 28.34 -9.19
CA ARG A 322 -17.23 28.99 -9.70
C ARG A 322 -16.17 28.01 -10.15
N GLN A 323 -16.30 26.77 -9.75
CA GLN A 323 -15.39 25.69 -10.10
C GLN A 323 -16.18 24.40 -10.32
N LEU A 324 -15.76 23.61 -11.29
CA LEU A 324 -16.27 22.27 -11.55
C LEU A 324 -15.10 21.30 -11.47
N MET A 325 -15.24 20.27 -10.61
CA MET A 325 -14.23 19.23 -10.43
C MET A 325 -14.65 17.95 -11.16
N VAL A 326 -13.83 17.49 -12.09
CA VAL A 326 -14.04 16.26 -12.87
C VAL A 326 -12.82 15.36 -12.73
N ILE A 327 -13.02 14.12 -12.32
CA ILE A 327 -11.99 13.08 -12.34
C ILE A 327 -12.21 12.23 -13.59
N ASN A 328 -11.22 12.10 -14.44
CA ASN A 328 -11.38 11.42 -15.74
C ASN A 328 -10.15 10.55 -16.08
N PRO A 329 -10.29 9.22 -16.06
CA PRO A 329 -11.41 8.37 -15.64
C PRO A 329 -11.82 8.55 -14.17
N ASP A 330 -13.13 8.46 -13.88
CA ASP A 330 -13.71 8.74 -12.57
C ASP A 330 -13.41 7.66 -11.52
N ASN A 331 -13.33 8.05 -10.26
CA ASN A 331 -13.08 7.16 -9.12
C ASN A 331 -14.22 7.27 -8.09
N PRO A 332 -15.04 6.22 -7.87
CA PRO A 332 -14.77 4.79 -8.17
C PRO A 332 -15.47 4.22 -9.41
N SER A 333 -16.30 4.96 -10.13
CA SER A 333 -17.14 4.41 -11.21
C SER A 333 -16.35 3.93 -12.42
N GLY A 334 -15.16 4.51 -12.66
CA GLY A 334 -14.39 4.25 -13.87
C GLY A 334 -14.98 4.88 -15.14
N ASN A 335 -16.00 5.76 -14.99
CA ASN A 335 -16.56 6.50 -16.11
C ASN A 335 -15.49 7.32 -16.81
N PHE A 336 -15.58 7.42 -18.14
CA PHE A 336 -14.62 8.16 -18.96
C PHE A 336 -15.35 9.05 -19.94
N ILE A 337 -14.99 10.33 -19.94
CA ILE A 337 -15.42 11.33 -20.91
C ILE A 337 -14.34 11.44 -21.98
N PRO A 338 -14.64 11.22 -23.27
CA PRO A 338 -13.67 11.39 -24.34
C PRO A 338 -13.05 12.79 -24.35
N LYS A 339 -11.79 12.89 -24.78
CA LYS A 339 -11.01 14.13 -24.76
C LYS A 339 -11.74 15.31 -25.40
N ASP A 340 -12.32 15.11 -26.60
CA ASP A 340 -13.02 16.17 -27.31
C ASP A 340 -14.24 16.68 -26.54
N ASP A 341 -14.92 15.80 -25.81
CA ASP A 341 -16.04 16.17 -24.94
C ASP A 341 -15.58 16.90 -23.69
N VAL A 342 -14.41 16.54 -23.13
CA VAL A 342 -13.78 17.31 -22.03
C VAL A 342 -13.42 18.72 -22.51
N LEU A 343 -12.87 18.87 -23.71
CA LEU A 343 -12.54 20.17 -24.29
C LEU A 343 -13.81 21.01 -24.59
N ARG A 344 -14.88 20.38 -25.03
CA ARG A 344 -16.20 21.01 -25.17
C ARG A 344 -16.76 21.49 -23.82
N LEU A 345 -16.63 20.69 -22.78
CA LEU A 345 -16.97 21.05 -21.41
C LEU A 345 -16.09 22.22 -20.91
N ALA A 346 -14.80 22.22 -21.22
CA ALA A 346 -13.87 23.29 -20.85
C ALA A 346 -14.29 24.63 -21.50
N LYS A 347 -14.68 24.60 -22.78
CA LYS A 347 -15.19 25.81 -23.47
C LYS A 347 -16.50 26.30 -22.88
N TRP A 348 -17.40 25.39 -22.52
CA TRP A 348 -18.64 25.76 -21.85
C TRP A 348 -18.37 26.37 -20.46
N CYS A 349 -17.46 25.80 -19.68
CA CYS A 349 -17.05 26.37 -18.39
C CYS A 349 -16.46 27.78 -18.54
N GLU A 350 -15.58 28.00 -19.52
CA GLU A 350 -15.01 29.31 -19.82
C GLU A 350 -16.09 30.35 -20.10
N ASN A 351 -17.06 30.02 -20.93
CA ASN A 351 -18.17 30.91 -21.28
C ASN A 351 -19.06 31.26 -20.06
N LYS A 352 -19.08 30.40 -19.05
CA LYS A 352 -19.81 30.59 -17.78
C LYS A 352 -18.96 31.26 -16.68
N GLY A 353 -17.67 31.49 -16.92
CA GLY A 353 -16.73 31.95 -15.89
C GLY A 353 -16.46 30.94 -14.80
N ILE A 354 -16.58 29.65 -15.12
CA ILE A 354 -16.33 28.50 -14.22
C ILE A 354 -14.91 27.99 -14.49
N ARG A 355 -14.11 27.79 -13.43
CA ARG A 355 -12.84 27.05 -13.56
C ARG A 355 -13.13 25.56 -13.67
N LEU A 356 -12.68 24.92 -14.74
CA LEU A 356 -12.71 23.47 -14.86
C LEU A 356 -11.42 22.89 -14.28
N VAL A 357 -11.53 22.00 -13.32
CA VAL A 357 -10.38 21.20 -12.82
C VAL A 357 -10.59 19.76 -13.26
N VAL A 358 -9.66 19.23 -14.04
CA VAL A 358 -9.67 17.84 -14.51
C VAL A 358 -8.56 17.07 -13.83
N ASP A 359 -8.92 16.07 -13.07
CA ASP A 359 -7.95 15.11 -12.52
C ASP A 359 -7.81 13.93 -13.49
N GLU A 360 -6.69 13.91 -14.21
CA GLU A 360 -6.35 12.83 -15.15
C GLU A 360 -5.41 11.77 -14.58
N SER A 361 -5.41 11.57 -13.27
CA SER A 361 -4.52 10.61 -12.58
C SER A 361 -4.64 9.16 -13.07
N PHE A 362 -5.72 8.83 -13.77
CA PHE A 362 -5.98 7.50 -14.30
C PHE A 362 -6.02 7.45 -15.84
N VAL A 363 -5.80 8.57 -16.54
CA VAL A 363 -5.94 8.66 -18.01
C VAL A 363 -5.01 7.70 -18.75
N ASP A 364 -3.81 7.46 -18.24
CA ASP A 364 -2.83 6.57 -18.86
C ASP A 364 -3.23 5.07 -18.81
N PHE A 365 -4.31 4.76 -18.13
CA PHE A 365 -4.89 3.41 -18.13
C PHE A 365 -6.01 3.23 -19.16
N SER A 366 -6.48 4.35 -19.78
CA SER A 366 -7.55 4.28 -20.79
C SER A 366 -7.07 3.67 -22.09
N GLU A 367 -8.02 3.19 -22.89
CA GLU A 367 -7.74 2.92 -24.30
C GLU A 367 -7.27 4.21 -24.98
N ASP A 368 -6.38 4.09 -25.95
CA ASP A 368 -5.79 5.24 -26.65
C ASP A 368 -5.15 6.30 -25.70
N TYR A 369 -4.64 5.86 -24.56
CA TYR A 369 -4.08 6.71 -23.49
C TYR A 369 -3.07 7.74 -24.01
N ALA A 370 -2.33 7.42 -25.06
CA ALA A 370 -1.31 8.30 -25.65
C ALA A 370 -1.89 9.61 -26.21
N THR A 371 -3.17 9.61 -26.56
CA THR A 371 -3.86 10.78 -27.14
C THR A 371 -4.84 11.44 -26.17
N ASN A 372 -5.19 10.77 -25.08
CA ASN A 372 -6.25 11.20 -24.16
C ASN A 372 -5.80 12.26 -23.13
N SER A 373 -4.49 12.41 -22.87
CA SER A 373 -4.01 13.42 -21.91
C SER A 373 -4.26 14.85 -22.39
N LEU A 374 -4.58 15.72 -21.45
CA LEU A 374 -4.77 17.16 -21.63
C LEU A 374 -3.47 17.96 -21.43
N LEU A 375 -2.39 17.30 -21.06
CA LEU A 375 -1.09 17.91 -20.79
C LEU A 375 -0.35 18.23 -22.10
N SER A 376 -0.68 19.37 -22.69
CA SER A 376 0.10 20.00 -23.77
C SER A 376 -0.08 21.50 -23.71
N ASP A 377 0.94 22.28 -24.10
CA ASP A 377 0.88 23.74 -24.12
C ASP A 377 -0.26 24.22 -25.02
N GLU A 378 -0.45 23.61 -26.19
CA GLU A 378 -1.51 23.95 -27.14
C GLU A 378 -2.91 23.84 -26.48
N ILE A 379 -3.18 22.78 -25.76
CA ILE A 379 -4.48 22.58 -25.08
C ILE A 379 -4.63 23.58 -23.93
N LEU A 380 -3.60 23.72 -23.10
CA LEU A 380 -3.67 24.62 -21.94
C LEU A 380 -3.86 26.06 -22.35
N GLU A 381 -3.19 26.53 -23.43
CA GLU A 381 -3.33 27.88 -23.97
C GLU A 381 -4.71 28.11 -24.60
N ALA A 382 -5.28 27.08 -25.24
CA ALA A 382 -6.63 27.16 -25.80
C ALA A 382 -7.73 27.25 -24.72
N TYR A 383 -7.45 26.73 -23.50
CA TYR A 383 -8.41 26.67 -22.40
C TYR A 383 -7.79 27.17 -21.07
N PRO A 384 -7.45 28.47 -20.96
CA PRO A 384 -6.72 29.02 -19.80
C PRO A 384 -7.50 28.94 -18.49
N HIS A 385 -8.83 28.77 -18.51
CA HIS A 385 -9.66 28.52 -17.33
C HIS A 385 -9.65 27.06 -16.86
N MET A 386 -8.93 26.18 -17.55
CA MET A 386 -8.76 24.78 -17.17
C MET A 386 -7.47 24.59 -16.37
N ALA A 387 -7.57 23.76 -15.34
CA ALA A 387 -6.42 23.22 -14.60
C ALA A 387 -6.44 21.70 -14.66
N VAL A 388 -5.30 21.09 -14.95
CA VAL A 388 -5.14 19.64 -15.07
C VAL A 388 -4.30 19.14 -13.91
N MET A 389 -4.86 18.25 -13.11
CA MET A 389 -4.20 17.56 -12.01
C MET A 389 -3.79 16.15 -12.45
N LYS A 390 -2.59 15.69 -12.09
CA LYS A 390 -2.16 14.33 -12.36
C LYS A 390 -1.31 13.77 -11.23
N SER A 391 -1.76 12.68 -10.63
CA SER A 391 -0.94 11.90 -9.70
C SER A 391 0.01 10.99 -10.48
N ILE A 392 1.29 11.15 -10.28
CA ILE A 392 2.31 10.29 -10.91
C ILE A 392 2.40 8.93 -10.21
N SER A 393 1.92 8.85 -8.98
CA SER A 393 1.94 7.61 -8.18
C SER A 393 1.22 6.42 -8.84
N LYS A 394 0.20 6.67 -9.66
CA LYS A 394 -0.74 5.65 -10.15
C LYS A 394 -0.21 4.91 -11.37
N SER A 395 -0.24 5.56 -12.53
CA SER A 395 0.17 4.98 -13.80
C SER A 395 1.66 4.67 -13.88
N TYR A 396 2.47 5.48 -13.20
CA TYR A 396 3.93 5.25 -13.13
C TYR A 396 4.35 4.25 -12.04
N GLY A 397 3.43 3.70 -11.25
CA GLY A 397 3.70 2.64 -10.28
C GLY A 397 4.64 3.03 -9.14
N VAL A 398 4.72 4.32 -8.80
CA VAL A 398 5.69 4.87 -7.83
C VAL A 398 5.01 5.63 -6.68
N PRO A 399 4.06 5.02 -5.95
CA PRO A 399 3.32 5.74 -4.91
C PRO A 399 4.21 6.22 -3.76
N GLY A 400 5.31 5.53 -3.49
CA GLY A 400 6.28 5.90 -2.45
C GLY A 400 7.07 7.17 -2.76
N LEU A 401 7.24 7.55 -4.02
CA LEU A 401 7.94 8.78 -4.41
C LEU A 401 7.15 10.06 -4.07
N ARG A 402 5.84 9.96 -3.88
CA ARG A 402 5.00 11.11 -3.57
C ARG A 402 5.14 12.22 -4.61
N LEU A 403 4.83 11.95 -5.87
CA LEU A 403 4.93 12.89 -6.98
C LEU A 403 3.56 13.13 -7.61
N GLY A 404 3.23 14.38 -7.84
CA GLY A 404 2.06 14.85 -8.60
C GLY A 404 2.38 16.13 -9.33
N ILE A 405 1.57 16.47 -10.31
CA ILE A 405 1.68 17.74 -11.05
C ILE A 405 0.33 18.40 -11.17
N LEU A 406 0.35 19.74 -11.24
CA LEU A 406 -0.75 20.58 -11.66
C LEU A 406 -0.28 21.42 -12.85
N ALA A 407 -1.11 21.51 -13.90
CA ALA A 407 -0.81 22.32 -15.07
C ALA A 407 -2.00 23.21 -15.45
N SER A 408 -1.71 24.44 -15.85
CA SER A 408 -2.68 25.42 -16.37
C SER A 408 -1.97 26.55 -17.11
N ALA A 409 -2.57 27.13 -18.14
CA ALA A 409 -2.06 28.34 -18.74
C ALA A 409 -2.40 29.62 -17.94
N ASP A 410 -3.21 29.53 -16.88
CA ASP A 410 -3.38 30.60 -15.89
C ASP A 410 -2.07 30.79 -15.09
N LYS A 411 -1.18 31.64 -15.60
CA LYS A 411 0.14 31.92 -15.01
C LYS A 411 0.04 32.45 -13.58
N ASP A 412 -1.01 33.20 -13.27
CA ASP A 412 -1.22 33.75 -11.93
C ASP A 412 -1.60 32.63 -10.95
N LEU A 413 -2.47 31.71 -11.37
CA LEU A 413 -2.76 30.51 -10.60
C LEU A 413 -1.47 29.71 -10.31
N ILE A 414 -0.71 29.42 -11.35
CA ILE A 414 0.55 28.65 -11.23
C ILE A 414 1.55 29.35 -10.32
N ALA A 415 1.72 30.66 -10.45
CA ALA A 415 2.63 31.44 -9.59
C ALA A 415 2.18 31.42 -8.12
N ARG A 416 0.87 31.54 -7.86
CA ARG A 416 0.32 31.44 -6.49
C ARG A 416 0.56 30.06 -5.89
N ILE A 417 0.25 28.99 -6.62
CA ILE A 417 0.44 27.63 -6.13
C ILE A 417 1.92 27.35 -5.85
N LYS A 418 2.84 27.80 -6.74
CA LYS A 418 4.30 27.69 -6.50
C LYS A 418 4.76 28.39 -5.21
N LYS A 419 4.07 29.45 -4.80
CA LYS A 419 4.37 30.19 -3.57
C LYS A 419 3.84 29.50 -2.31
N GLU A 420 2.71 28.79 -2.43
CA GLU A 420 2.02 28.16 -1.29
C GLU A 420 2.59 26.77 -0.93
N VAL A 421 3.23 26.07 -1.90
CA VAL A 421 3.91 24.81 -1.60
C VAL A 421 5.19 25.05 -0.80
N SER A 422 5.53 24.10 0.05
CA SER A 422 6.70 24.23 0.93
C SER A 422 8.02 24.23 0.15
N ILE A 423 9.06 24.86 0.74
CA ILE A 423 10.43 24.68 0.23
C ILE A 423 10.81 23.20 0.33
N TRP A 424 11.51 22.70 -0.68
CA TRP A 424 11.88 21.28 -0.78
C TRP A 424 10.66 20.33 -0.67
N ASN A 425 9.55 20.71 -1.24
CA ASN A 425 8.33 19.91 -1.22
C ASN A 425 8.46 18.55 -1.94
N LEU A 426 9.41 18.42 -2.86
CA LEU A 426 9.77 17.15 -3.48
C LEU A 426 10.98 16.54 -2.77
N ASN A 427 10.98 15.23 -2.62
CA ASN A 427 12.16 14.49 -2.18
C ASN A 427 13.10 14.22 -3.37
N SER A 428 14.38 13.94 -3.08
CA SER A 428 15.42 13.70 -4.07
C SER A 428 15.12 12.50 -4.98
N PHE A 429 14.45 11.46 -4.48
CA PHE A 429 14.03 10.31 -5.30
C PHE A 429 12.99 10.70 -6.34
N ALA A 430 12.02 11.57 -6.00
CA ALA A 430 11.02 12.08 -6.94
C ALA A 430 11.65 12.99 -8.01
N GLU A 431 12.56 13.86 -7.62
CA GLU A 431 13.34 14.69 -8.53
C GLU A 431 14.14 13.83 -9.50
N PHE A 432 14.92 12.88 -8.99
CA PHE A 432 15.72 11.99 -9.80
C PHE A 432 14.88 11.10 -10.73
N PHE A 433 13.72 10.63 -10.26
CA PHE A 433 12.77 9.90 -11.10
C PHE A 433 12.37 10.73 -12.34
N MET A 434 11.96 11.99 -12.15
CA MET A 434 11.63 12.86 -13.29
C MET A 434 12.84 13.09 -14.20
N GLN A 435 14.03 13.25 -13.64
CA GLN A 435 15.27 13.47 -14.40
C GLN A 435 15.58 12.30 -15.33
N ILE A 436 15.37 11.05 -14.88
CA ILE A 436 15.71 9.85 -15.66
C ILE A 436 14.57 9.32 -16.51
N TYR A 437 13.33 9.75 -16.28
CA TYR A 437 12.13 9.18 -16.89
C TYR A 437 12.20 9.08 -18.43
N ASN A 438 12.68 10.10 -19.11
CA ASN A 438 12.75 10.10 -20.58
C ASN A 438 13.60 8.96 -21.16
N LYS A 439 14.55 8.41 -20.39
CA LYS A 439 15.32 7.22 -20.77
C LYS A 439 14.49 5.93 -20.74
N HIS A 440 13.37 5.96 -20.00
CA HIS A 440 12.50 4.81 -19.71
C HIS A 440 11.08 4.97 -20.28
N GLU A 441 10.83 6.02 -21.05
CA GLU A 441 9.51 6.33 -21.60
C GLU A 441 8.93 5.18 -22.43
N LYS A 442 9.76 4.53 -23.27
CA LYS A 442 9.33 3.35 -24.04
C LYS A 442 8.96 2.15 -23.17
N ASP A 443 9.61 2.00 -22.01
CA ASP A 443 9.25 0.97 -21.03
C ASP A 443 7.90 1.28 -20.41
N TYR A 444 7.65 2.56 -20.12
CA TYR A 444 6.37 3.04 -19.62
C TYR A 444 5.22 2.80 -20.62
N GLN A 445 5.41 3.16 -21.89
CA GLN A 445 4.43 2.91 -22.95
C GLN A 445 4.09 1.43 -23.06
N ARG A 446 5.11 0.55 -23.09
CA ARG A 446 4.89 -0.91 -23.08
C ARG A 446 4.13 -1.40 -21.84
N ALA A 447 4.38 -0.79 -20.68
CA ALA A 447 3.68 -1.13 -19.46
C ALA A 447 2.19 -0.72 -19.52
N CYS A 448 1.88 0.45 -20.09
CA CYS A 448 0.50 0.89 -20.32
C CYS A 448 -0.23 -0.02 -21.33
N ASP A 449 0.42 -0.35 -22.46
CA ASP A 449 -0.15 -1.28 -23.46
C ASP A 449 -0.46 -2.66 -22.85
N LYS A 450 0.45 -3.16 -22.02
CA LYS A 450 0.25 -4.42 -21.31
C LYS A 450 -0.89 -4.33 -20.32
N PHE A 451 -0.97 -3.19 -19.62
CA PHE A 451 -2.03 -2.96 -18.63
C PHE A 451 -3.42 -2.93 -19.26
N VAL A 452 -3.60 -2.25 -20.39
CA VAL A 452 -4.90 -2.17 -21.09
C VAL A 452 -5.38 -3.57 -21.46
N LYS A 453 -4.48 -4.43 -21.95
CA LYS A 453 -4.80 -5.84 -22.26
C LYS A 453 -5.18 -6.65 -21.04
N GLU A 454 -4.42 -6.50 -19.95
CA GLU A 454 -4.69 -7.19 -18.69
C GLU A 454 -6.03 -6.75 -18.09
N ARG A 455 -6.36 -5.45 -18.13
CA ARG A 455 -7.66 -4.94 -17.68
C ARG A 455 -8.81 -5.58 -18.46
N ALA A 456 -8.70 -5.68 -19.78
CA ALA A 456 -9.71 -6.30 -20.64
C ALA A 456 -9.91 -7.79 -20.31
N ASP A 457 -8.83 -8.55 -20.16
CA ASP A 457 -8.88 -9.96 -19.75
C ASP A 457 -9.49 -10.13 -18.35
N PHE A 458 -9.10 -9.30 -17.41
CA PHE A 458 -9.60 -9.33 -16.04
C PHE A 458 -11.10 -8.97 -15.96
N TYR A 459 -11.56 -8.01 -16.79
CA TYR A 459 -12.97 -7.68 -16.92
C TYR A 459 -13.82 -8.88 -17.30
N GLU A 460 -13.41 -9.61 -18.34
CA GLU A 460 -14.13 -10.80 -18.80
C GLU A 460 -14.17 -11.92 -17.75
N LYS A 461 -13.11 -12.05 -16.94
CA LYS A 461 -13.08 -13.00 -15.83
C LYS A 461 -13.96 -12.58 -14.65
N LEU A 462 -13.98 -11.29 -14.29
CA LEU A 462 -14.84 -10.76 -13.22
C LEU A 462 -16.32 -10.90 -13.56
N LYS A 463 -16.72 -10.68 -14.82
CA LYS A 463 -18.09 -10.88 -15.29
C LYS A 463 -18.60 -12.32 -15.14
N GLN A 464 -17.71 -13.30 -15.04
CA GLN A 464 -18.08 -14.69 -14.80
C GLN A 464 -18.39 -14.99 -13.33
N ILE A 465 -18.13 -14.07 -12.42
CA ILE A 465 -18.49 -14.21 -11.01
C ILE A 465 -19.99 -13.93 -10.86
N PRO A 466 -20.82 -14.90 -10.48
CA PRO A 466 -22.28 -14.81 -10.62
C PRO A 466 -22.93 -13.79 -9.69
N PHE A 467 -22.24 -13.37 -8.63
CA PHE A 467 -22.72 -12.39 -7.66
C PHE A 467 -22.17 -10.97 -7.90
N PHE A 468 -21.52 -10.72 -9.05
CA PHE A 468 -21.07 -9.38 -9.43
C PHE A 468 -21.79 -8.86 -10.68
N HIS A 469 -22.31 -7.64 -10.56
CA HIS A 469 -22.49 -6.76 -11.72
C HIS A 469 -21.27 -5.86 -11.85
N VAL A 470 -20.45 -6.08 -12.86
CA VAL A 470 -19.16 -5.41 -13.05
C VAL A 470 -19.33 -4.23 -13.97
N MET A 471 -19.10 -3.02 -13.47
CA MET A 471 -19.20 -1.79 -14.26
C MET A 471 -17.99 -1.67 -15.21
N PRO A 472 -18.20 -1.37 -16.50
CA PRO A 472 -17.09 -1.14 -17.43
C PRO A 472 -16.24 0.06 -16.97
N THR A 473 -14.93 0.02 -17.20
CA THR A 473 -14.01 1.07 -16.73
C THR A 473 -12.94 1.41 -17.76
N GLN A 474 -12.46 2.66 -17.71
CA GLN A 474 -11.23 3.10 -18.38
C GLN A 474 -10.09 3.39 -17.37
N ALA A 475 -10.33 3.15 -16.06
CA ALA A 475 -9.34 3.27 -15.00
C ALA A 475 -8.60 1.94 -14.73
N ASN A 476 -7.85 1.88 -13.64
CA ASN A 476 -7.15 0.68 -13.20
C ASN A 476 -7.87 -0.06 -12.06
N TYR A 477 -9.16 0.00 -12.04
CA TYR A 477 -10.04 -0.71 -11.08
C TYR A 477 -11.41 -0.92 -11.70
N PHE A 478 -12.16 -1.85 -11.12
CA PHE A 478 -13.58 -2.07 -11.38
C PHE A 478 -14.39 -1.71 -10.15
N LEU A 479 -15.48 -0.98 -10.33
CA LEU A 479 -16.55 -0.92 -9.37
C LEU A 479 -17.51 -2.09 -9.68
N CYS A 480 -17.78 -2.93 -8.69
CA CYS A 480 -18.66 -4.07 -8.81
C CYS A 480 -19.83 -3.90 -7.82
N GLU A 481 -21.06 -3.96 -8.31
CA GLU A 481 -22.21 -4.19 -7.44
C GLU A 481 -22.22 -5.65 -7.00
N VAL A 482 -22.39 -5.87 -5.70
CA VAL A 482 -22.50 -7.21 -5.11
C VAL A 482 -23.99 -7.57 -5.02
N LEU A 483 -24.39 -8.61 -5.74
CA LEU A 483 -25.78 -9.04 -5.84
C LEU A 483 -26.19 -9.88 -4.62
N PRO A 484 -27.45 -9.77 -4.17
CA PRO A 484 -27.97 -10.63 -3.11
C PRO A 484 -27.83 -12.13 -3.43
N PRO A 485 -27.61 -12.99 -2.42
CA PRO A 485 -27.70 -12.71 -0.99
C PRO A 485 -26.38 -12.21 -0.36
N TYR A 486 -25.32 -11.99 -1.13
CA TYR A 486 -23.99 -11.64 -0.65
C TYR A 486 -23.91 -10.18 -0.17
N LYS A 487 -22.99 -9.94 0.77
CA LYS A 487 -22.61 -8.59 1.21
C LYS A 487 -21.14 -8.30 0.92
N ALA A 488 -20.85 -7.08 0.51
CA ALA A 488 -19.49 -6.67 0.17
C ALA A 488 -18.51 -6.89 1.33
N SER A 489 -18.87 -6.50 2.55
CA SER A 489 -18.04 -6.69 3.75
C SER A 489 -17.74 -8.16 4.04
N GLU A 490 -18.72 -9.06 3.87
CA GLU A 490 -18.55 -10.50 4.09
C GLU A 490 -17.57 -11.10 3.06
N ILE A 491 -17.70 -10.72 1.78
CA ILE A 491 -16.76 -11.15 0.72
C ILE A 491 -15.34 -10.65 1.03
N VAL A 492 -15.19 -9.37 1.39
CA VAL A 492 -13.87 -8.80 1.70
C VAL A 492 -13.22 -9.53 2.89
N ILE A 493 -13.96 -9.79 3.96
CA ILE A 493 -13.47 -10.51 5.14
C ILE A 493 -13.08 -11.94 4.77
N TYR A 494 -13.92 -12.63 3.99
CA TYR A 494 -13.63 -13.98 3.51
C TYR A 494 -12.33 -14.01 2.69
N MET A 495 -12.20 -13.13 1.69
CA MET A 495 -11.01 -13.05 0.86
C MET A 495 -9.75 -12.73 1.66
N LEU A 496 -9.85 -11.85 2.65
CA LEU A 496 -8.74 -11.51 3.52
C LEU A 496 -8.33 -12.70 4.41
N LYS A 497 -9.29 -13.39 5.03
CA LYS A 497 -9.02 -14.48 5.98
C LYS A 497 -8.58 -15.78 5.31
N GLN A 498 -9.22 -16.13 4.17
CA GLN A 498 -8.98 -17.43 3.52
C GLN A 498 -7.88 -17.36 2.45
N HIS A 499 -7.69 -16.19 1.82
CA HIS A 499 -6.79 -16.05 0.67
C HIS A 499 -5.70 -14.99 0.85
N ASN A 500 -5.67 -14.29 2.00
CA ASN A 500 -4.79 -13.14 2.23
C ASN A 500 -4.91 -12.05 1.14
N ILE A 501 -6.15 -11.77 0.68
CA ILE A 501 -6.45 -10.78 -0.36
C ILE A 501 -7.36 -9.70 0.22
N LEU A 502 -6.91 -8.45 0.20
CA LEU A 502 -7.68 -7.30 0.64
C LEU A 502 -8.23 -6.51 -0.54
N THR A 503 -9.56 -6.45 -0.67
CA THR A 503 -10.28 -5.59 -1.61
C THR A 503 -10.97 -4.45 -0.86
N ARG A 504 -11.59 -3.51 -1.56
CA ARG A 504 -12.23 -2.34 -0.93
C ARG A 504 -13.76 -2.46 -0.94
N ASP A 505 -14.37 -2.53 0.24
CA ASP A 505 -15.80 -2.30 0.40
C ASP A 505 -16.09 -0.80 0.20
N CYS A 506 -16.99 -0.50 -0.73
CA CYS A 506 -17.43 0.85 -1.08
C CYS A 506 -18.92 1.10 -0.76
N SER A 507 -19.62 0.18 -0.12
CA SER A 507 -21.08 0.25 0.10
C SER A 507 -21.53 1.52 0.84
N LEU A 508 -20.67 2.07 1.70
CA LEU A 508 -20.97 3.31 2.43
C LEU A 508 -20.44 4.58 1.75
N LYS A 509 -19.97 4.49 0.50
CA LYS A 509 -19.39 5.64 -0.19
C LYS A 509 -20.48 6.61 -0.62
N PRO A 510 -20.35 7.92 -0.29
CA PRO A 510 -21.34 8.94 -0.69
C PRO A 510 -21.57 8.97 -2.19
N GLY A 511 -22.82 8.96 -2.61
CA GLY A 511 -23.24 8.97 -4.02
C GLY A 511 -23.51 7.60 -4.61
N LEU A 512 -23.15 6.51 -3.94
CA LEU A 512 -23.63 5.18 -4.27
C LEU A 512 -25.02 4.93 -3.66
N ASP A 513 -25.80 4.04 -4.28
CA ASP A 513 -27.12 3.65 -3.78
C ASP A 513 -27.00 2.94 -2.41
N PRO A 514 -27.53 3.48 -1.33
CA PRO A 514 -27.40 2.92 0.01
C PRO A 514 -28.15 1.59 0.21
N GLN A 515 -29.00 1.18 -0.73
CA GLN A 515 -29.72 -0.10 -0.69
C GLN A 515 -28.93 -1.23 -1.35
N LYS A 516 -27.85 -0.91 -2.07
CA LYS A 516 -27.00 -1.85 -2.79
C LYS A 516 -25.64 -1.98 -2.11
N GLN A 517 -24.91 -3.02 -2.49
CA GLN A 517 -23.58 -3.32 -1.97
C GLN A 517 -22.54 -3.18 -3.08
N TYR A 518 -21.39 -2.59 -2.77
CA TYR A 518 -20.39 -2.30 -3.78
C TYR A 518 -18.97 -2.66 -3.31
N MET A 519 -18.19 -3.19 -4.23
CA MET A 519 -16.75 -3.41 -4.05
C MET A 519 -15.98 -2.68 -5.13
N ARG A 520 -14.81 -2.11 -4.77
CA ARG A 520 -13.83 -1.66 -5.76
C ARG A 520 -12.64 -2.60 -5.76
N ILE A 521 -12.30 -3.12 -6.94
CA ILE A 521 -11.25 -4.12 -7.15
C ILE A 521 -10.20 -3.52 -8.09
N ALA A 522 -8.97 -3.35 -7.63
CA ALA A 522 -7.86 -2.88 -8.47
C ALA A 522 -7.51 -3.92 -9.55
N VAL A 523 -7.02 -3.46 -10.69
CA VAL A 523 -6.39 -4.32 -11.68
C VAL A 523 -4.91 -4.46 -11.33
N ARG A 524 -4.45 -5.69 -11.14
CA ARG A 524 -3.05 -6.02 -10.87
C ARG A 524 -2.45 -6.79 -12.05
N ASP A 525 -1.34 -7.46 -11.85
CA ASP A 525 -0.79 -8.34 -12.88
C ASP A 525 -1.64 -9.63 -13.03
N HIS A 526 -1.37 -10.37 -14.11
CA HIS A 526 -2.11 -11.56 -14.46
C HIS A 526 -2.15 -12.61 -13.34
N LYS A 527 -1.02 -12.81 -12.65
CA LYS A 527 -0.91 -13.79 -11.56
C LYS A 527 -1.81 -13.41 -10.38
N ASP A 528 -1.74 -12.17 -9.97
CA ASP A 528 -2.52 -11.65 -8.84
C ASP A 528 -4.01 -11.62 -9.16
N ASN A 529 -4.38 -11.17 -10.37
CA ASN A 529 -5.77 -11.16 -10.84
C ASN A 529 -6.35 -12.58 -10.90
N THR A 530 -5.57 -13.56 -11.37
CA THR A 530 -5.99 -14.97 -11.40
C THR A 530 -6.22 -15.49 -9.99
N ARG A 531 -5.31 -15.21 -9.05
CA ARG A 531 -5.46 -15.61 -7.64
C ARG A 531 -6.73 -15.03 -6.99
N LEU A 532 -7.07 -13.77 -7.29
CA LEU A 532 -8.33 -13.17 -6.83
C LEU A 532 -9.54 -13.92 -7.39
N ILE A 533 -9.58 -14.17 -8.70
CA ILE A 533 -10.70 -14.88 -9.36
C ILE A 533 -10.87 -16.28 -8.78
N GLU A 534 -9.77 -17.02 -8.59
CA GLU A 534 -9.80 -18.34 -7.96
C GLU A 534 -10.37 -18.29 -6.56
N GLY A 535 -9.94 -17.33 -5.74
CA GLY A 535 -10.48 -17.12 -4.40
C GLY A 535 -11.97 -16.78 -4.41
N LEU A 536 -12.43 -15.90 -5.30
CA LEU A 536 -13.85 -15.54 -5.41
C LEU A 536 -14.72 -16.75 -5.82
N LYS A 537 -14.22 -17.67 -6.65
CA LYS A 537 -14.92 -18.89 -7.04
C LYS A 537 -15.09 -19.91 -5.91
N THR A 538 -14.36 -19.79 -4.81
CA THR A 538 -14.51 -20.66 -3.63
C THR A 538 -15.66 -20.23 -2.71
N LEU A 539 -16.20 -19.00 -2.88
CA LEU A 539 -17.42 -18.57 -2.20
C LEU A 539 -18.62 -19.39 -2.73
N LYS A 540 -19.30 -20.07 -1.82
CA LYS A 540 -20.47 -20.94 -2.11
C LYS A 540 -21.76 -20.21 -1.73
#